data_dfd099f60f322205c19f356fd1cba22e
#
_entry.id   dfd099f60f322205c19f356fd1cba22e
#
_cell.length_a   1.000
_cell.length_b   1.000
_cell.length_c   1.000
_cell.angle_alpha   90.00
_cell.angle_beta   90.00
_cell.angle_gamma   90.00
#
_symmetry.space_group_name_H-M   'P 1'
#
loop_
_entity.id
_entity.type
_entity.pdbx_description
1 polymer ?
#
loop_
_entity_poly.entity_id
_entity_poly.type
_entity_poly.pdbx_seq_one_letter_code
_entity_poly.pdbx_strand_id
1 'polypeptide(L)'
;MAWGTDNYRRTMTVEQRLAALEQIEAIKALKHRYFRACDAKDPDTFRACFIASGADVDYGPLGGFTDADEIAETFRRIALHTVDGKHVILDMHHAMHPDITITGPGRASGRWTLKFRQLNLIERTERLLTGEYDDDYVIEDGIWKMSRSHFRQLWSMVRPLVDAVVEA
;
A
#
# COMPACT_ATOMS: atom_id res chain seq x y z
N MET A 1 -4.91 -5.50 27.00
CA MET A 1 -6.30 -5.86 27.41
C MET A 1 -7.19 -5.76 26.21
N ALA A 2 -7.47 -6.91 25.55
CA ALA A 2 -8.21 -6.96 24.26
C ALA A 2 -9.53 -7.72 24.48
N TRP A 3 -10.45 -7.14 25.24
CA TRP A 3 -11.75 -7.76 25.58
C TRP A 3 -12.98 -6.97 25.08
N GLY A 4 -12.77 -5.94 24.23
CA GLY A 4 -13.86 -5.08 23.74
C GLY A 4 -14.57 -5.51 22.46
N THR A 5 -13.91 -6.28 21.60
CA THR A 5 -14.41 -6.57 20.24
C THR A 5 -15.43 -7.70 20.17
N ASP A 6 -15.44 -8.63 21.10
CA ASP A 6 -16.29 -9.81 21.07
C ASP A 6 -17.76 -9.51 21.47
N ASN A 7 -17.95 -8.55 22.39
CA ASN A 7 -19.31 -8.14 22.81
C ASN A 7 -20.01 -7.28 21.76
N TYR A 8 -19.30 -6.48 20.97
CA TYR A 8 -19.87 -5.66 19.91
C TYR A 8 -20.41 -6.52 18.77
N ARG A 9 -19.70 -7.60 18.40
CA ARG A 9 -20.14 -8.55 17.36
C ARG A 9 -21.41 -9.33 17.72
N ARG A 10 -21.70 -9.54 19.02
CA ARG A 10 -22.87 -10.30 19.49
C ARG A 10 -24.19 -9.54 19.35
N THR A 11 -24.16 -8.21 19.23
CA THR A 11 -25.37 -7.36 19.12
C THR A 11 -25.74 -6.99 17.68
N MET A 12 -24.85 -7.26 16.69
CA MET A 12 -25.08 -6.94 15.28
C MET A 12 -26.00 -7.98 14.61
N THR A 13 -26.91 -7.50 13.76
CA THR A 13 -27.68 -8.38 12.87
C THR A 13 -26.79 -9.05 11.82
N VAL A 14 -27.30 -10.08 11.15
CA VAL A 14 -26.56 -10.75 10.06
C VAL A 14 -26.24 -9.77 8.94
N GLU A 15 -27.17 -8.89 8.58
CA GLU A 15 -27.02 -7.86 7.56
C GLU A 15 -25.91 -6.85 7.93
N GLN A 16 -25.88 -6.42 9.19
CA GLN A 16 -24.83 -5.52 9.68
C GLN A 16 -23.44 -6.18 9.64
N ARG A 17 -23.38 -7.46 10.00
CA ARG A 17 -22.13 -8.24 9.93
C ARG A 17 -21.67 -8.44 8.49
N LEU A 18 -22.61 -8.73 7.58
CA LEU A 18 -22.32 -8.87 6.16
C LEU A 18 -21.80 -7.54 5.58
N ALA A 19 -22.51 -6.44 5.85
CA ALA A 19 -22.07 -5.11 5.41
C ALA A 19 -20.66 -4.75 5.92
N ALA A 20 -20.31 -5.09 7.16
CA ALA A 20 -18.97 -4.88 7.69
C ALA A 20 -17.91 -5.74 6.95
N LEU A 21 -18.22 -6.99 6.64
CA LEU A 21 -17.32 -7.86 5.87
C LEU A 21 -17.12 -7.33 4.44
N GLU A 22 -18.18 -6.89 3.76
CA GLU A 22 -18.10 -6.29 2.42
C GLU A 22 -17.22 -5.04 2.41
N GLN A 23 -17.32 -4.18 3.42
CA GLN A 23 -16.46 -3.01 3.58
C GLN A 23 -14.98 -3.41 3.77
N ILE A 24 -14.71 -4.40 4.61
CA ILE A 24 -13.35 -4.93 4.82
C ILE A 24 -12.78 -5.48 3.51
N GLU A 25 -13.55 -6.25 2.76
CA GLU A 25 -13.11 -6.79 1.45
C GLU A 25 -12.89 -5.67 0.43
N ALA A 26 -13.71 -4.62 0.42
CA ALA A 26 -13.51 -3.45 -0.44
C ALA A 26 -12.21 -2.70 -0.10
N ILE A 27 -11.86 -2.57 1.19
CA ILE A 27 -10.60 -1.98 1.64
C ILE A 27 -9.40 -2.85 1.25
N LYS A 28 -9.52 -4.18 1.38
CA LYS A 28 -8.49 -5.11 0.90
C LYS A 28 -8.28 -4.97 -0.62
N ALA A 29 -9.36 -4.90 -1.38
CA ALA A 29 -9.30 -4.70 -2.83
C ALA A 29 -8.63 -3.37 -3.20
N LEU A 30 -8.89 -2.28 -2.46
CA LEU A 30 -8.21 -1.00 -2.62
C LEU A 30 -6.69 -1.15 -2.40
N LYS A 31 -6.27 -1.76 -1.29
CA LYS A 31 -4.84 -1.93 -0.99
C LYS A 31 -4.13 -2.85 -1.99
N HIS A 32 -4.80 -3.89 -2.46
CA HIS A 32 -4.27 -4.76 -3.53
C HIS A 32 -4.11 -3.98 -4.85
N ARG A 33 -5.06 -3.14 -5.22
CA ARG A 33 -4.97 -2.26 -6.40
C ARG A 33 -3.80 -1.30 -6.28
N TYR A 34 -3.61 -0.68 -5.11
CA TYR A 34 -2.48 0.17 -4.81
C TYR A 34 -1.14 -0.53 -5.06
N PHE A 35 -0.92 -1.73 -4.50
CA PHE A 35 0.34 -2.47 -4.71
C PHE A 35 0.51 -2.93 -6.17
N ARG A 36 -0.55 -3.38 -6.81
CA ARG A 36 -0.50 -3.73 -8.25
C ARG A 36 -0.14 -2.54 -9.12
N ALA A 37 -0.63 -1.34 -8.80
CA ALA A 37 -0.25 -0.12 -9.50
C ALA A 37 1.24 0.20 -9.32
N CYS A 38 1.78 0.01 -8.11
CA CYS A 38 3.22 0.16 -7.87
C CYS A 38 4.04 -0.81 -8.73
N ASP A 39 3.69 -2.09 -8.74
CA ASP A 39 4.42 -3.13 -9.47
C ASP A 39 4.28 -2.96 -10.98
N ALA A 40 3.11 -2.56 -11.47
CA ALA A 40 2.83 -2.31 -12.88
C ALA A 40 3.38 -0.96 -13.39
N LYS A 41 3.96 -0.12 -12.51
CA LYS A 41 4.44 1.22 -12.87
C LYS A 41 3.32 2.13 -13.39
N ASP A 42 2.14 2.04 -12.78
CA ASP A 42 0.95 2.84 -13.09
C ASP A 42 0.73 3.93 -12.02
N PRO A 43 1.34 5.12 -12.18
CA PRO A 43 1.22 6.20 -11.20
C PRO A 43 -0.19 6.79 -11.11
N ASP A 44 -0.99 6.69 -12.17
CA ASP A 44 -2.34 7.24 -12.19
C ASP A 44 -3.29 6.36 -11.36
N THR A 45 -3.23 5.04 -11.53
CA THR A 45 -3.95 4.09 -10.66
C THR A 45 -3.45 4.16 -9.22
N PHE A 46 -2.14 4.32 -9.00
CA PHE A 46 -1.55 4.56 -7.67
C PHE A 46 -2.18 5.79 -7.01
N ARG A 47 -2.16 6.94 -7.70
CA ARG A 47 -2.74 8.20 -7.22
C ARG A 47 -4.24 8.07 -6.92
N ALA A 48 -4.97 7.39 -7.78
CA ALA A 48 -6.42 7.19 -7.64
C ALA A 48 -6.82 6.36 -6.40
N CYS A 49 -5.88 5.70 -5.74
CA CYS A 49 -6.14 4.99 -4.48
C CYS A 49 -6.29 5.91 -3.27
N PHE A 50 -5.88 7.17 -3.39
CA PHE A 50 -5.96 8.17 -2.32
C PHE A 50 -7.15 9.11 -2.51
N ILE A 51 -7.52 9.84 -1.44
CA ILE A 51 -8.49 10.93 -1.48
C ILE A 51 -8.05 12.02 -2.45
N ALA A 52 -8.99 12.85 -2.89
CA ALA A 52 -8.76 13.90 -3.89
C ALA A 52 -7.74 14.95 -3.43
N SER A 53 -7.69 15.26 -2.15
CA SER A 53 -6.73 16.22 -1.58
C SER A 53 -6.47 15.96 -0.10
N GLY A 54 -5.31 16.38 0.39
CA GLY A 54 -4.94 16.34 1.80
C GLY A 54 -4.65 14.94 2.35
N ALA A 55 -4.22 14.01 1.51
CA ALA A 55 -3.78 12.70 1.96
C ALA A 55 -2.47 12.82 2.76
N ASP A 56 -2.45 12.29 3.99
CA ASP A 56 -1.26 12.26 4.84
C ASP A 56 -0.45 10.98 4.52
N VAL A 57 0.69 11.14 3.86
CA VAL A 57 1.53 10.02 3.42
C VAL A 57 2.92 10.17 4.01
N ASP A 58 3.40 9.13 4.72
CA ASP A 58 4.79 9.05 5.19
C ASP A 58 5.37 7.68 4.83
N TYR A 59 6.34 7.67 3.95
CA TYR A 59 7.03 6.45 3.53
C TYR A 59 8.49 6.41 4.02
N GLY A 60 8.73 6.99 5.19
CA GLY A 60 10.02 6.96 5.88
C GLY A 60 11.15 7.52 5.01
N PRO A 61 12.05 6.68 4.47
CA PRO A 61 13.18 7.18 3.66
C PRO A 61 12.79 7.93 2.39
N LEU A 62 11.57 7.74 1.87
CA LEU A 62 11.06 8.47 0.70
C LEU A 62 10.49 9.84 1.07
N GLY A 63 10.25 10.09 2.36
CA GLY A 63 9.73 11.35 2.88
C GLY A 63 8.26 11.31 3.26
N GLY A 64 7.82 12.43 3.83
CA GLY A 64 6.43 12.73 4.16
C GLY A 64 5.83 13.70 3.15
N PHE A 65 4.54 13.51 2.84
CA PHE A 65 3.77 14.27 1.85
C PHE A 65 2.41 14.61 2.45
N THR A 66 1.93 15.80 2.15
CA THR A 66 0.61 16.28 2.62
C THR A 66 -0.46 16.18 1.53
N ASP A 67 -0.08 15.68 0.37
CA ASP A 67 -0.99 15.38 -0.73
C ASP A 67 -0.49 14.18 -1.54
N ALA A 68 -1.42 13.42 -2.10
CA ALA A 68 -1.11 12.24 -2.89
C ALA A 68 -0.52 12.57 -4.28
N ASP A 69 -0.68 13.79 -4.77
CA ASP A 69 -0.05 14.22 -6.02
C ASP A 69 1.46 14.29 -5.88
N GLU A 70 1.98 14.75 -4.75
CA GLU A 70 3.40 14.84 -4.46
C GLU A 70 4.09 13.46 -4.45
N ILE A 71 3.47 12.47 -3.79
CA ILE A 71 4.02 11.11 -3.77
C ILE A 71 3.86 10.43 -5.13
N ALA A 72 2.79 10.68 -5.88
CA ALA A 72 2.61 10.15 -7.23
C ALA A 72 3.68 10.70 -8.19
N GLU A 73 4.04 11.98 -8.06
CA GLU A 73 5.13 12.58 -8.84
C GLU A 73 6.48 11.98 -8.46
N THR A 74 6.71 11.76 -7.17
CA THR A 74 7.92 11.06 -6.72
C THR A 74 7.98 9.63 -7.26
N PHE A 75 6.84 8.93 -7.30
CA PHE A 75 6.74 7.61 -7.91
C PHE A 75 7.07 7.64 -9.41
N ARG A 76 6.53 8.60 -10.18
CA ARG A 76 6.87 8.78 -11.60
C ARG A 76 8.37 8.93 -11.80
N ARG A 77 9.00 9.79 -11.03
CA ARG A 77 10.44 10.09 -11.14
C ARG A 77 11.33 8.87 -10.84
N ILE A 78 10.98 8.07 -9.83
CA ILE A 78 11.81 6.94 -9.38
C ILE A 78 11.52 5.67 -10.19
N ALA A 79 10.25 5.35 -10.41
CA ALA A 79 9.84 4.02 -10.86
C ALA A 79 9.74 3.89 -12.38
N LEU A 80 9.59 4.99 -13.11
CA LEU A 80 9.38 4.95 -14.56
C LEU A 80 10.66 5.03 -15.39
N HIS A 81 11.84 4.98 -14.75
CA HIS A 81 13.10 5.00 -15.49
C HIS A 81 13.22 3.77 -16.39
N THR A 82 13.45 4.01 -17.67
CA THR A 82 13.67 2.97 -18.68
C THR A 82 15.01 3.11 -19.38
N VAL A 83 15.58 1.98 -19.79
CA VAL A 83 16.72 1.90 -20.71
C VAL A 83 16.33 0.96 -21.82
N ASP A 84 16.50 1.38 -23.07
CA ASP A 84 16.07 0.64 -24.27
C ASP A 84 14.59 0.21 -24.24
N GLY A 85 13.74 1.07 -23.68
CA GLY A 85 12.30 0.84 -23.55
C GLY A 85 11.88 -0.15 -22.45
N LYS A 86 12.81 -0.65 -21.65
CA LYS A 86 12.53 -1.56 -20.53
C LYS A 86 12.75 -0.88 -19.20
N HIS A 87 11.87 -1.13 -18.23
CA HIS A 87 12.08 -0.66 -16.87
C HIS A 87 13.33 -1.25 -16.25
N VAL A 88 14.11 -0.41 -15.58
CA VAL A 88 15.36 -0.82 -14.91
C VAL A 88 15.16 -1.10 -13.42
N ILE A 89 14.03 -0.69 -12.87
CA ILE A 89 13.60 -1.00 -11.50
C ILE A 89 12.42 -1.96 -11.59
N LEU A 90 12.58 -3.17 -11.09
CA LEU A 90 11.54 -4.18 -11.04
C LEU A 90 11.13 -4.39 -9.59
N ASP A 91 9.86 -4.13 -9.29
CA ASP A 91 9.32 -4.18 -7.93
C ASP A 91 8.31 -5.32 -7.79
N MET A 92 8.24 -5.88 -6.58
CA MET A 92 7.21 -6.81 -6.19
C MET A 92 6.80 -6.56 -4.73
N HIS A 93 5.56 -6.12 -4.55
CA HIS A 93 4.95 -5.88 -3.25
C HIS A 93 4.07 -7.05 -2.83
N HIS A 94 4.31 -7.60 -1.65
CA HIS A 94 3.44 -8.60 -1.04
C HIS A 94 2.83 -8.03 0.25
N ALA A 95 1.54 -7.67 0.17
CA ALA A 95 0.75 -7.28 1.34
C ALA A 95 0.28 -8.52 2.10
N MET A 96 0.52 -8.54 3.39
CA MET A 96 0.16 -9.67 4.26
C MET A 96 -0.49 -9.16 5.54
N HIS A 97 -1.15 -10.06 6.26
CA HIS A 97 -1.68 -9.86 7.60
C HIS A 97 -2.58 -8.61 7.72
N PRO A 98 -3.63 -8.47 6.87
CA PRO A 98 -4.55 -7.34 7.00
C PRO A 98 -5.26 -7.37 8.35
N ASP A 99 -5.10 -6.30 9.14
CA ASP A 99 -5.81 -6.07 10.39
C ASP A 99 -6.62 -4.77 10.20
N ILE A 100 -7.88 -4.93 9.77
CA ILE A 100 -8.75 -3.82 9.36
C ILE A 100 -9.91 -3.68 10.34
N THR A 101 -10.13 -2.48 10.82
CA THR A 101 -11.22 -2.13 11.74
C THR A 101 -12.07 -1.01 11.13
N ILE A 102 -13.39 -1.24 11.01
CA ILE A 102 -14.35 -0.18 10.71
C ILE A 102 -14.50 0.68 11.96
N THR A 103 -14.11 1.95 11.87
CA THR A 103 -14.07 2.89 13.00
C THR A 103 -15.29 3.78 13.08
N GLY A 104 -16.12 3.82 12.03
CA GLY A 104 -17.35 4.60 11.95
C GLY A 104 -17.97 4.57 10.56
N PRO A 105 -19.08 5.27 10.34
CA PRO A 105 -19.68 5.38 9.02
C PRO A 105 -18.70 5.92 7.99
N GLY A 106 -18.35 5.12 6.97
CA GLY A 106 -17.42 5.48 5.92
C GLY A 106 -15.99 5.75 6.40
N ARG A 107 -15.58 5.18 7.54
CA ARG A 107 -14.24 5.33 8.12
C ARG A 107 -13.71 3.98 8.59
N ALA A 108 -12.44 3.73 8.34
CA ALA A 108 -11.73 2.55 8.81
C ALA A 108 -10.26 2.85 9.04
N SER A 109 -9.62 2.02 9.84
CA SER A 109 -8.16 1.95 9.95
C SER A 109 -7.68 0.55 9.61
N GLY A 110 -6.42 0.43 9.19
CA GLY A 110 -5.88 -0.88 8.88
C GLY A 110 -4.36 -0.92 8.98
N ARG A 111 -3.86 -2.08 9.38
CA ARG A 111 -2.43 -2.37 9.37
C ARG A 111 -2.13 -3.52 8.43
N TRP A 112 -0.94 -3.45 7.80
CA TRP A 112 -0.48 -4.44 6.86
C TRP A 112 1.00 -4.72 7.08
N THR A 113 1.39 -5.97 6.91
CA THR A 113 2.80 -6.31 6.79
C THR A 113 3.19 -6.29 5.32
N LEU A 114 4.30 -5.65 5.00
CA LEU A 114 4.89 -5.63 3.67
C LEU A 114 6.11 -6.56 3.62
N LYS A 115 6.16 -7.43 2.61
CA LYS A 115 7.40 -7.99 2.07
C LYS A 115 7.60 -7.41 0.67
N PHE A 116 8.70 -6.73 0.47
CA PHE A 116 9.03 -6.05 -0.77
C PHE A 116 10.33 -6.59 -1.35
N ARG A 117 10.35 -6.80 -2.64
CA ARG A 117 11.54 -7.15 -3.41
C ARG A 117 11.71 -6.16 -4.55
N GLN A 118 12.91 -5.66 -4.73
CA GLN A 118 13.27 -4.78 -5.83
C GLN A 118 14.55 -5.27 -6.49
N LEU A 119 14.56 -5.27 -7.82
CA LEU A 119 15.78 -5.43 -8.59
C LEU A 119 16.12 -4.09 -9.23
N ASN A 120 17.35 -3.63 -9.07
CA ASN A 120 17.92 -2.52 -9.82
C ASN A 120 18.89 -3.08 -10.86
N LEU A 121 18.49 -3.02 -12.13
CA LEU A 121 19.25 -3.63 -13.23
C LEU A 121 20.47 -2.82 -13.63
N ILE A 122 20.51 -1.52 -13.33
CA ILE A 122 21.69 -0.65 -13.56
C ILE A 122 22.76 -0.95 -12.51
N GLU A 123 22.39 -0.87 -11.24
CA GLU A 123 23.31 -1.12 -10.12
C GLU A 123 23.62 -2.59 -9.93
N ARG A 124 22.90 -3.47 -10.62
CA ARG A 124 23.00 -4.93 -10.46
C ARG A 124 22.82 -5.35 -9.00
N THR A 125 21.75 -4.86 -8.36
CA THR A 125 21.44 -5.17 -6.96
C THR A 125 20.03 -5.70 -6.78
N GLU A 126 19.85 -6.52 -5.75
CA GLU A 126 18.56 -6.94 -5.21
C GLU A 126 18.37 -6.36 -3.82
N ARG A 127 17.24 -5.73 -3.58
CA ARG A 127 16.80 -5.29 -2.26
C ARG A 127 15.64 -6.17 -1.79
N LEU A 128 15.77 -6.69 -0.59
CA LEU A 128 14.65 -7.23 0.19
C LEU A 128 14.35 -6.26 1.33
N LEU A 129 13.08 -5.94 1.53
CA LEU A 129 12.65 -5.05 2.57
C LEU A 129 11.39 -5.61 3.23
N THR A 130 11.28 -5.44 4.52
CA THR A 130 10.04 -5.67 5.23
C THR A 130 9.66 -4.45 6.07
N GLY A 131 8.36 -4.24 6.23
CA GLY A 131 7.83 -3.13 7.00
C GLY A 131 6.35 -3.30 7.27
N GLU A 132 5.80 -2.29 7.89
CA GLU A 132 4.39 -2.22 8.25
C GLU A 132 3.78 -0.93 7.74
N TYR A 133 2.57 -1.03 7.22
CA TYR A 133 1.70 0.11 6.95
C TYR A 133 0.71 0.30 8.09
N ASP A 134 0.45 1.55 8.40
CA ASP A 134 -0.62 2.03 9.26
C ASP A 134 -1.44 3.03 8.42
N ASP A 135 -2.62 2.58 8.00
CA ASP A 135 -3.46 3.27 7.02
C ASP A 135 -4.79 3.70 7.65
N ASP A 136 -5.27 4.88 7.25
CA ASP A 136 -6.66 5.29 7.46
C ASP A 136 -7.40 5.37 6.12
N TYR A 137 -8.65 4.94 6.15
CA TYR A 137 -9.52 4.86 4.98
C TYR A 137 -10.80 5.64 5.20
N VAL A 138 -11.27 6.28 4.13
CA VAL A 138 -12.56 6.97 4.10
C VAL A 138 -13.32 6.62 2.81
N ILE A 139 -14.63 6.77 2.84
CA ILE A 139 -15.44 6.76 1.62
C ILE A 139 -15.47 8.17 1.05
N GLU A 140 -14.98 8.33 -0.17
CA GLU A 140 -15.07 9.53 -0.98
C GLU A 140 -15.79 9.17 -2.29
N ASP A 141 -16.86 9.88 -2.62
CA ASP A 141 -17.70 9.61 -3.81
C ASP A 141 -18.19 8.15 -3.91
N GLY A 142 -18.55 7.56 -2.77
CA GLY A 142 -19.06 6.20 -2.68
C GLY A 142 -17.97 5.11 -2.78
N ILE A 143 -16.70 5.46 -2.82
CA ILE A 143 -15.57 4.54 -3.00
C ILE A 143 -14.59 4.67 -1.84
N TRP A 144 -14.10 3.54 -1.31
CA TRP A 144 -13.05 3.56 -0.32
C TRP A 144 -11.74 4.11 -0.89
N LYS A 145 -11.12 5.04 -0.16
CA LYS A 145 -9.85 5.70 -0.47
C LYS A 145 -8.95 5.72 0.76
N MET A 146 -7.64 5.79 0.55
CA MET A 146 -6.67 6.06 1.62
C MET A 146 -6.63 7.55 1.90
N SER A 147 -6.92 7.96 3.13
CA SER A 147 -6.74 9.33 3.62
C SER A 147 -5.40 9.51 4.33
N ARG A 148 -4.84 8.43 4.85
CA ARG A 148 -3.51 8.36 5.46
C ARG A 148 -2.86 7.05 5.09
N SER A 149 -1.54 7.06 4.85
CA SER A 149 -0.75 5.85 4.65
C SER A 149 0.67 6.09 5.16
N HIS A 150 1.00 5.51 6.30
CA HIS A 150 2.30 5.61 6.93
C HIS A 150 3.01 4.26 6.86
N PHE A 151 4.21 4.27 6.32
CA PHE A 151 5.04 3.08 6.21
C PHE A 151 6.24 3.16 7.14
N ARG A 152 6.40 2.15 7.98
CA ARG A 152 7.56 1.98 8.85
C ARG A 152 8.39 0.78 8.39
N GLN A 153 9.60 1.04 7.89
CA GLN A 153 10.55 -0.01 7.58
C GLN A 153 11.02 -0.70 8.87
N LEU A 154 10.97 -2.04 8.90
CA LEU A 154 11.51 -2.84 10.00
C LEU A 154 12.97 -3.18 9.76
N TRP A 155 13.28 -3.70 8.59
CA TRP A 155 14.65 -3.97 8.14
C TRP A 155 14.70 -4.06 6.61
N SER A 156 15.90 -3.92 6.08
CA SER A 156 16.17 -4.19 4.67
C SER A 156 17.55 -4.83 4.50
N MET A 157 17.72 -5.55 3.39
CA MET A 157 18.97 -6.13 2.96
C MET A 157 19.16 -5.82 1.48
N VAL A 158 20.37 -5.43 1.11
CA VAL A 158 20.78 -5.25 -0.29
C VAL A 158 21.91 -6.21 -0.58
N ARG A 159 21.85 -6.89 -1.72
CA ARG A 159 22.92 -7.78 -2.19
C ARG A 159 23.15 -7.61 -3.69
N PRO A 160 24.36 -7.86 -4.18
CA PRO A 160 24.64 -7.84 -5.62
C PRO A 160 23.94 -9.01 -6.32
N LEU A 161 23.52 -8.78 -7.57
CA LEU A 161 23.04 -9.82 -8.50
C LEU A 161 24.29 -10.46 -9.18
N VAL A 162 24.95 -11.35 -8.47
CA VAL A 162 26.11 -12.06 -9.00
C VAL A 162 25.62 -13.19 -9.89
N ASP A 163 26.13 -13.27 -11.13
CA ASP A 163 25.83 -14.30 -12.11
C ASP A 163 24.33 -14.54 -12.39
N ALA A 164 23.48 -13.60 -11.99
CA ALA A 164 22.04 -13.66 -12.23
C ALA A 164 21.70 -13.15 -13.64
N VAL A 165 20.91 -13.92 -14.38
CA VAL A 165 20.20 -13.46 -15.58
C VAL A 165 18.79 -13.01 -15.15
N VAL A 166 18.42 -11.81 -15.50
CA VAL A 166 17.06 -11.27 -15.25
C VAL A 166 16.37 -11.12 -16.60
N GLU A 167 15.30 -11.85 -16.79
CA GLU A 167 14.43 -11.76 -17.96
C GLU A 167 13.19 -10.95 -17.56
N ALA A 168 12.89 -9.82 -18.27
CA ALA A 168 11.76 -8.92 -18.01
C ALA A 168 11.24 -8.30 -19.33
#